data_dc03d3164eab8c4eda5cfaf9df7c4a6a
#
_entry.id   dc03d3164eab8c4eda5cfaf9df7c4a6a
#
_cell.length_a   1.000
_cell.length_b   1.000
_cell.length_c   1.000
_cell.angle_alpha   90.00
_cell.angle_beta   90.00
_cell.angle_gamma   90.00
#
_symmetry.space_group_name_H-M   'P 1'
#
loop_
_entity.id
_entity.type
_entity.pdbx_description
1 polymer ?
#
loop_
_entity_poly.entity_id
_entity_poly.type
_entity_poly.pdbx_seq_one_letter_code
_entity_poly.pdbx_strand_id
1 'polypeptide(L)'
;VDNKGVEVSAELNQNLGPVKWSSNLVYSRNRNKVVDMLDSYKLSNGTVISQDSMVMGGTTGVKMVLREGGQIGDIYVNTLKTDEHGAIWVSPNGSNVAPAKDTWIYAGNSNPSYTLSWRNEFNWKGLSLGFMFNARVGGVGVSLTQAAMDYFGVSERTATDRLNGGALVNGQRIPAENYYQAIGGNGA
;
A
#
# COMPACT_ATOMS: atom_id res chain seq x y z
N VAL A 1 1.22 10.92 19.11
CA VAL A 1 1.84 9.91 18.22
C VAL A 1 3.17 9.49 18.83
N ASP A 2 3.36 8.19 19.04
CA ASP A 2 4.64 7.59 19.39
C ASP A 2 5.43 7.25 18.12
N ASN A 3 6.74 7.53 18.15
CA ASN A 3 7.63 7.21 17.06
C ASN A 3 8.87 6.49 17.61
N LYS A 4 9.11 5.27 17.12
CA LYS A 4 10.22 4.43 17.59
C LYS A 4 10.99 3.90 16.40
N GLY A 5 12.31 4.07 16.41
CA GLY A 5 13.15 3.66 15.31
C GLY A 5 14.53 3.21 15.74
N VAL A 6 15.20 2.53 14.83
CA VAL A 6 16.58 2.11 14.95
C VAL A 6 17.27 2.46 13.64
N GLU A 7 18.43 3.09 13.75
CA GLU A 7 19.32 3.34 12.62
C GLU A 7 20.70 2.79 12.97
N VAL A 8 21.26 2.02 12.04
CA VAL A 8 22.59 1.41 12.18
C VAL A 8 23.37 1.71 10.92
N SER A 9 24.57 2.23 11.08
CA SER A 9 25.52 2.43 9.99
C SER A 9 26.82 1.68 10.27
N ALA A 10 27.39 1.10 9.23
CA ALA A 10 28.69 0.46 9.27
C ALA A 10 29.53 0.94 8.08
N GLU A 11 30.75 1.39 8.38
CA GLU A 11 31.69 1.86 7.36
C GLU A 11 32.96 1.01 7.42
N LEU A 12 33.43 0.62 6.24
CA LEU A 12 34.67 -0.09 6.03
C LEU A 12 35.53 0.68 5.05
N ASN A 13 36.75 0.98 5.44
CA ASN A 13 37.78 1.57 4.59
C ASN A 13 38.99 0.61 4.49
N GLN A 14 39.31 0.16 3.30
CA GLN A 14 40.34 -0.82 3.06
C GLN A 14 41.28 -0.41 1.90
N ASN A 15 42.58 -0.69 2.06
CA ASN A 15 43.53 -0.60 0.98
C ASN A 15 43.81 -2.02 0.43
N LEU A 16 43.35 -2.27 -0.79
CA LEU A 16 43.54 -3.54 -1.49
C LEU A 16 44.67 -3.35 -2.50
N GLY A 17 45.91 -3.34 -2.01
CA GLY A 17 47.08 -2.98 -2.82
C GLY A 17 46.97 -1.53 -3.32
N PRO A 18 46.96 -1.30 -4.67
CA PRO A 18 46.86 0.04 -5.23
C PRO A 18 45.45 0.59 -5.26
N VAL A 19 44.44 -0.19 -4.86
CA VAL A 19 43.01 0.20 -4.84
C VAL A 19 42.60 0.61 -3.41
N LYS A 20 42.08 1.80 -3.27
CA LYS A 20 41.39 2.22 -2.04
C LYS A 20 39.92 1.91 -2.19
N TRP A 21 39.39 1.09 -1.30
CA TRP A 21 37.96 0.74 -1.25
C TRP A 21 37.31 1.27 0.01
N SER A 22 36.19 1.98 -0.15
CA SER A 22 35.32 2.34 0.93
C SER A 22 33.93 1.73 0.71
N SER A 23 33.35 1.22 1.77
CA SER A 23 32.01 0.63 1.77
C SER A 23 31.24 1.15 2.97
N ASN A 24 30.03 1.66 2.72
CA ASN A 24 29.13 2.14 3.77
C ASN A 24 27.79 1.45 3.64
N LEU A 25 27.34 0.82 4.72
CA LEU A 25 26.03 0.18 4.85
C LEU A 25 25.21 0.91 5.90
N VAL A 26 24.00 1.32 5.53
CA VAL A 26 23.04 1.99 6.43
C VAL A 26 21.75 1.20 6.44
N TYR A 27 21.28 0.83 7.61
CA TYR A 27 19.97 0.25 7.86
C TYR A 27 19.16 1.23 8.71
N SER A 28 17.92 1.51 8.29
CA SER A 28 17.01 2.36 9.05
C SER A 28 15.62 1.73 9.11
N ARG A 29 15.07 1.68 10.30
CA ARG A 29 13.69 1.23 10.56
C ARG A 29 13.03 2.20 11.50
N ASN A 30 11.87 2.69 11.10
CA ASN A 30 11.03 3.56 11.91
C ASN A 30 9.59 3.05 11.96
N ARG A 31 8.98 3.11 13.12
CA ARG A 31 7.57 2.81 13.34
C ARG A 31 6.92 3.91 14.14
N ASN A 32 5.81 4.40 13.63
CA ASN A 32 4.95 5.31 14.34
C ASN A 32 3.68 4.60 14.82
N LYS A 33 3.07 5.10 15.87
CA LYS A 33 1.77 4.68 16.37
C LYS A 33 0.99 5.89 16.81
N VAL A 34 -0.23 6.01 16.34
CA VAL A 34 -1.18 7.00 16.85
C VAL A 34 -1.68 6.49 18.20
N VAL A 35 -1.27 7.15 19.28
CA VAL A 35 -1.58 6.72 20.65
C VAL A 35 -2.94 7.21 21.06
N ASP A 36 -3.23 8.44 20.66
CA ASP A 36 -4.41 9.17 21.10
C ASP A 36 -4.80 10.19 20.02
N MET A 37 -6.09 10.38 19.82
CA MET A 37 -6.68 11.41 18.97
C MET A 37 -7.53 12.35 19.84
N LEU A 38 -8.70 12.74 19.39
CA LEU A 38 -9.59 13.61 20.15
C LEU A 38 -10.63 12.78 20.91
N ASP A 39 -10.33 12.40 22.14
CA ASP A 39 -11.21 11.57 22.97
C ASP A 39 -12.57 12.23 23.25
N SER A 40 -12.50 13.45 23.71
CA SER A 40 -13.71 14.27 23.91
C SER A 40 -13.35 15.74 24.01
N TYR A 41 -14.01 16.55 23.22
CA TYR A 41 -13.90 18.00 23.29
C TYR A 41 -15.28 18.61 23.45
N LYS A 42 -15.50 19.34 24.55
CA LYS A 42 -16.77 20.01 24.81
C LYS A 42 -16.74 21.40 24.20
N LEU A 43 -17.56 21.61 23.20
CA LEU A 43 -17.78 22.93 22.59
C LEU A 43 -18.47 23.88 23.56
N SER A 44 -18.37 25.18 23.32
CA SER A 44 -19.01 26.23 24.12
C SER A 44 -20.55 26.10 24.19
N ASN A 45 -21.16 25.46 23.21
CA ASN A 45 -22.58 25.15 23.16
C ASN A 45 -22.95 23.87 23.94
N GLY A 46 -22.02 23.24 24.62
CA GLY A 46 -22.22 22.02 25.40
C GLY A 46 -22.12 20.72 24.61
N THR A 47 -21.99 20.76 23.29
CA THR A 47 -21.80 19.56 22.45
C THR A 47 -20.43 18.93 22.71
N VAL A 48 -20.41 17.62 22.91
CA VAL A 48 -19.17 16.85 23.02
C VAL A 48 -18.86 16.23 21.65
N ILE A 49 -17.67 16.48 21.14
CA ILE A 49 -17.15 15.83 19.92
C ILE A 49 -16.00 14.91 20.32
N SER A 50 -15.98 13.73 19.74
CA SER A 50 -14.87 12.78 19.80
C SER A 50 -14.51 12.34 18.39
N GLN A 51 -13.25 12.08 18.15
CA GLN A 51 -12.77 11.63 16.84
C GLN A 51 -11.64 10.62 17.06
N ASP A 52 -11.95 9.36 16.79
CA ASP A 52 -11.03 8.22 16.88
C ASP A 52 -10.33 7.91 15.56
N SER A 53 -10.83 8.51 14.47
CA SER A 53 -10.29 8.30 13.13
C SER A 53 -10.52 9.50 12.22
N MET A 54 -9.61 9.72 11.28
CA MET A 54 -9.69 10.77 10.28
C MET A 54 -9.19 10.29 8.93
N VAL A 55 -9.96 10.56 7.87
CA VAL A 55 -9.52 10.30 6.49
C VAL A 55 -8.58 11.42 6.07
N MET A 56 -7.34 11.04 5.74
CA MET A 56 -6.29 11.98 5.31
C MET A 56 -6.31 12.25 3.80
N GLY A 57 -6.91 11.36 3.03
CA GLY A 57 -7.00 11.46 1.58
C GLY A 57 -7.41 10.12 0.99
N GLY A 58 -7.67 10.12 -0.30
CA GLY A 58 -8.03 8.91 -1.03
C GLY A 58 -8.97 9.15 -2.21
N THR A 59 -9.52 8.06 -2.71
CA THR A 59 -10.53 8.00 -3.76
C THR A 59 -11.74 7.21 -3.26
N THR A 60 -12.73 6.98 -4.11
CA THR A 60 -13.92 6.21 -3.77
C THR A 60 -13.62 4.78 -3.31
N GLY A 61 -12.55 4.16 -3.84
CA GLY A 61 -12.18 2.77 -3.53
C GLY A 61 -10.99 2.61 -2.58
N VAL A 62 -10.27 3.68 -2.27
CA VAL A 62 -9.04 3.66 -1.45
C VAL A 62 -9.00 4.89 -0.58
N LYS A 63 -8.66 4.74 0.68
CA LYS A 63 -8.43 5.87 1.59
C LYS A 63 -7.24 5.63 2.51
N MET A 64 -6.54 6.71 2.83
CA MET A 64 -5.57 6.76 3.90
C MET A 64 -6.26 7.23 5.16
N VAL A 65 -6.20 6.45 6.22
CA VAL A 65 -6.89 6.72 7.48
C VAL A 65 -5.90 6.84 8.61
N LEU A 66 -5.95 7.96 9.31
CA LEU A 66 -5.33 8.13 10.60
C LEU A 66 -6.34 7.69 11.65
N ARG A 67 -5.98 6.72 12.49
CA ARG A 67 -6.85 6.27 13.58
C ARG A 67 -6.04 5.93 14.82
N GLU A 68 -6.68 6.00 15.97
CA GLU A 68 -6.08 5.56 17.22
C GLU A 68 -5.68 4.08 17.16
N GLY A 69 -4.50 3.76 17.69
CA GLY A 69 -3.91 2.43 17.62
C GLY A 69 -3.26 2.07 16.29
N GLY A 70 -3.56 2.80 15.20
CA GLY A 70 -3.02 2.63 13.84
C GLY A 70 -1.68 3.34 13.64
N GLN A 71 -1.22 3.35 12.39
CA GLN A 71 0.00 4.03 11.96
C GLN A 71 -0.33 5.13 10.94
N ILE A 72 0.51 6.17 10.91
CA ILE A 72 0.44 7.16 9.84
C ILE A 72 0.79 6.46 8.52
N GLY A 73 -0.07 6.61 7.53
CA GLY A 73 0.09 5.96 6.23
C GLY A 73 -0.68 4.65 6.07
N ASP A 74 -1.54 4.30 7.02
CA ASP A 74 -2.43 3.13 6.91
C ASP A 74 -3.43 3.32 5.77
N ILE A 75 -3.44 2.34 4.85
CA ILE A 75 -4.29 2.33 3.65
C ILE A 75 -5.42 1.33 3.85
N TYR A 76 -6.61 1.78 3.57
CA TYR A 76 -7.83 1.00 3.57
C TYR A 76 -8.44 0.99 2.17
N VAL A 77 -8.96 -0.14 1.77
CA VAL A 77 -9.60 -0.34 0.47
C VAL A 77 -10.99 -0.91 0.61
N ASN A 78 -11.86 -0.60 -0.34
CA ASN A 78 -13.13 -1.28 -0.45
C ASN A 78 -12.92 -2.73 -0.91
N THR A 79 -13.83 -3.60 -0.49
CA THR A 79 -13.86 -5.01 -0.91
C THR A 79 -15.10 -5.30 -1.74
N LEU A 80 -15.17 -6.51 -2.29
CA LEU A 80 -16.42 -7.02 -2.83
C LEU A 80 -17.34 -7.48 -1.71
N LYS A 81 -18.65 -7.35 -1.95
CA LYS A 81 -19.69 -7.87 -1.06
C LYS A 81 -19.49 -9.39 -0.92
N THR A 82 -19.61 -9.88 0.31
CA THR A 82 -19.57 -11.31 0.62
C THR A 82 -20.95 -11.77 1.10
N ASP A 83 -21.20 -13.06 0.96
CA ASP A 83 -22.36 -13.73 1.55
C ASP A 83 -22.12 -14.08 3.03
N GLU A 84 -23.08 -14.76 3.65
CA GLU A 84 -22.99 -15.20 5.05
C GLU A 84 -21.89 -16.24 5.33
N HIS A 85 -21.37 -16.89 4.30
CA HIS A 85 -20.26 -17.86 4.38
C HIS A 85 -18.90 -17.23 4.05
N GLY A 86 -18.85 -15.93 3.76
CA GLY A 86 -17.63 -15.19 3.40
C GLY A 86 -17.19 -15.38 1.94
N ALA A 87 -17.96 -16.07 1.11
CA ALA A 87 -17.71 -16.14 -0.32
C ALA A 87 -18.14 -14.84 -1.02
N ILE A 88 -17.50 -14.50 -2.13
CA ILE A 88 -17.88 -13.30 -2.89
C ILE A 88 -19.33 -13.46 -3.37
N TRP A 89 -20.16 -12.48 -3.04
CA TRP A 89 -21.54 -12.46 -3.49
C TRP A 89 -21.60 -12.31 -5.02
N VAL A 90 -22.36 -13.20 -5.64
CA VAL A 90 -22.64 -13.17 -7.08
C VAL A 90 -24.15 -13.06 -7.27
N SER A 91 -24.55 -12.26 -8.25
CA SER A 91 -25.97 -12.11 -8.60
C SER A 91 -26.62 -13.46 -8.96
N PRO A 92 -27.94 -13.63 -8.74
CA PRO A 92 -28.64 -14.89 -9.02
C PRO A 92 -28.51 -15.39 -10.47
N ASN A 93 -28.32 -14.48 -11.41
CA ASN A 93 -28.10 -14.81 -12.84
C ASN A 93 -26.61 -15.14 -13.14
N GLY A 94 -25.72 -15.14 -12.16
CA GLY A 94 -24.30 -15.46 -12.32
C GLY A 94 -23.48 -14.46 -13.10
N SER A 95 -23.99 -13.24 -13.35
CA SER A 95 -23.32 -12.30 -14.26
C SER A 95 -22.66 -11.11 -13.59
N ASN A 96 -22.91 -10.86 -12.29
CA ASN A 96 -22.40 -9.68 -11.60
C ASN A 96 -21.85 -10.01 -10.22
N VAL A 97 -20.86 -9.24 -9.81
CA VAL A 97 -20.41 -9.06 -8.42
C VAL A 97 -20.72 -7.63 -7.99
N ALA A 98 -20.74 -7.35 -6.70
CA ALA A 98 -21.02 -6.02 -6.19
C ALA A 98 -19.94 -5.52 -5.24
N PRO A 99 -19.57 -4.23 -5.27
CA PRO A 99 -18.68 -3.65 -4.26
C PRO A 99 -19.42 -3.53 -2.92
N ALA A 100 -18.71 -3.76 -1.83
CA ALA A 100 -19.18 -3.48 -0.47
C ALA A 100 -18.82 -2.04 -0.11
N LYS A 101 -19.69 -1.09 -0.48
CA LYS A 101 -19.40 0.36 -0.41
C LYS A 101 -19.03 0.86 0.98
N ASP A 102 -19.56 0.24 2.03
CA ASP A 102 -19.37 0.66 3.42
C ASP A 102 -18.35 -0.20 4.19
N THR A 103 -17.78 -1.22 3.54
CA THR A 103 -16.81 -2.12 4.15
C THR A 103 -15.42 -1.75 3.70
N TRP A 104 -14.60 -1.33 4.68
CA TRP A 104 -13.21 -0.96 4.46
C TRP A 104 -12.31 -1.97 5.14
N ILE A 105 -11.40 -2.55 4.38
CA ILE A 105 -10.39 -3.48 4.90
C ILE A 105 -9.02 -2.83 4.89
N TYR A 106 -8.22 -3.16 5.89
CA TYR A 106 -6.84 -2.72 5.97
C TYR A 106 -6.00 -3.42 4.90
N ALA A 107 -5.42 -2.65 4.00
CA ALA A 107 -4.59 -3.16 2.91
C ALA A 107 -3.10 -3.15 3.24
N GLY A 108 -2.68 -2.34 4.21
CA GLY A 108 -1.29 -2.20 4.60
C GLY A 108 -0.92 -0.75 4.89
N ASN A 109 0.37 -0.50 5.09
CA ASN A 109 0.89 0.83 5.35
C ASN A 109 1.76 1.31 4.19
N SER A 110 1.68 2.57 3.82
CA SER A 110 2.47 3.17 2.73
C SER A 110 3.96 3.31 3.05
N ASN A 111 4.30 3.32 4.33
CA ASN A 111 5.69 3.42 4.77
C ASN A 111 6.39 2.07 4.67
N PRO A 112 7.67 2.03 4.28
CA PRO A 112 8.45 0.80 4.27
C PRO A 112 8.65 0.25 5.67
N SER A 113 8.77 -1.05 5.79
CA SER A 113 9.12 -1.72 7.06
C SER A 113 10.53 -1.38 7.50
N TYR A 114 11.44 -1.20 6.54
CA TYR A 114 12.80 -0.71 6.73
C TYR A 114 13.40 -0.25 5.40
N THR A 115 14.48 0.50 5.49
CA THR A 115 15.31 0.88 4.33
C THR A 115 16.72 0.38 4.53
N LEU A 116 17.38 0.03 3.43
CA LEU A 116 18.77 -0.37 3.39
C LEU A 116 19.46 0.42 2.28
N SER A 117 20.62 0.98 2.60
CA SER A 117 21.47 1.67 1.64
C SER A 117 22.88 1.09 1.71
N TRP A 118 23.43 0.71 0.59
CA TRP A 118 24.80 0.18 0.50
C TRP A 118 25.57 0.92 -0.59
N ARG A 119 26.52 1.74 -0.16
CA ARG A 119 27.41 2.52 -1.04
C ARG A 119 28.79 1.90 -1.05
N ASN A 120 29.39 1.81 -2.24
CA ASN A 120 30.76 1.39 -2.44
C ASN A 120 31.48 2.38 -3.32
N GLU A 121 32.75 2.60 -3.05
CA GLU A 121 33.63 3.45 -3.82
C GLU A 121 35.02 2.82 -3.92
N PHE A 122 35.55 2.75 -5.14
CA PHE A 122 36.85 2.22 -5.45
C PHE A 122 37.67 3.31 -6.13
N ASN A 123 38.87 3.57 -5.61
CA ASN A 123 39.77 4.54 -6.16
C ASN A 123 41.08 3.85 -6.54
N TRP A 124 41.50 3.94 -7.82
CA TRP A 124 42.69 3.34 -8.34
C TRP A 124 43.41 4.28 -9.31
N LYS A 125 44.63 4.72 -8.97
CA LYS A 125 45.52 5.52 -9.83
C LYS A 125 44.81 6.71 -10.55
N GLY A 126 43.95 7.42 -9.86
CA GLY A 126 43.19 8.54 -10.44
C GLY A 126 41.87 8.17 -11.08
N LEU A 127 41.53 6.89 -11.20
CA LEU A 127 40.22 6.40 -11.59
C LEU A 127 39.37 6.13 -10.37
N SER A 128 38.12 6.65 -10.34
CA SER A 128 37.17 6.40 -9.27
C SER A 128 35.91 5.74 -9.84
N LEU A 129 35.48 4.66 -9.19
CA LEU A 129 34.22 3.98 -9.47
C LEU A 129 33.38 3.95 -8.20
N GLY A 130 32.18 4.54 -8.25
CA GLY A 130 31.23 4.52 -7.15
C GLY A 130 29.89 3.96 -7.60
N PHE A 131 29.25 3.16 -6.74
CA PHE A 131 27.85 2.72 -6.92
C PHE A 131 27.15 2.64 -5.57
N MET A 132 25.84 2.79 -5.62
CA MET A 132 24.98 2.72 -4.44
C MET A 132 23.72 1.91 -4.77
N PHE A 133 23.39 0.99 -3.89
CA PHE A 133 22.12 0.28 -3.88
C PHE A 133 21.25 0.79 -2.74
N ASN A 134 20.01 1.18 -3.06
CA ASN A 134 19.02 1.53 -2.09
C ASN A 134 17.85 0.56 -2.18
N ALA A 135 17.46 -0.01 -1.05
CA ALA A 135 16.30 -0.87 -0.93
C ALA A 135 15.29 -0.27 0.05
N ARG A 136 14.04 -0.22 -0.36
CA ARG A 136 12.90 0.04 0.51
C ARG A 136 12.09 -1.25 0.58
N VAL A 137 12.04 -1.87 1.76
CA VAL A 137 11.41 -3.17 1.94
C VAL A 137 10.10 -3.02 2.68
N GLY A 138 9.05 -3.63 2.13
CA GLY A 138 7.68 -3.45 2.59
C GLY A 138 7.07 -2.14 2.11
N GLY A 139 5.91 -1.83 2.66
CA GLY A 139 5.06 -0.75 2.19
C GLY A 139 4.08 -1.22 1.11
N VAL A 140 2.93 -0.56 1.05
CA VAL A 140 1.87 -0.81 0.06
C VAL A 140 1.69 0.45 -0.76
N GLY A 141 1.67 0.29 -2.07
CA GLY A 141 1.33 1.34 -3.02
C GLY A 141 0.04 1.03 -3.76
N VAL A 142 -0.71 2.05 -4.08
CA VAL A 142 -1.92 1.95 -4.90
C VAL A 142 -1.62 2.46 -6.30
N SER A 143 -1.90 1.64 -7.30
CA SER A 143 -1.78 2.03 -8.70
C SER A 143 -3.15 2.42 -9.25
N LEU A 144 -3.45 3.71 -9.26
CA LEU A 144 -4.68 4.23 -9.88
C LEU A 144 -4.68 4.04 -11.40
N THR A 145 -3.50 4.08 -12.03
CA THR A 145 -3.37 3.79 -13.46
C THR A 145 -3.81 2.36 -13.75
N GLN A 146 -3.36 1.37 -12.97
CA GLN A 146 -3.79 -0.01 -13.15
C GLN A 146 -5.29 -0.17 -12.91
N ALA A 147 -5.83 0.49 -11.87
CA ALA A 147 -7.27 0.47 -11.60
C ALA A 147 -8.09 1.04 -12.77
N ALA A 148 -7.65 2.16 -13.34
CA ALA A 148 -8.29 2.75 -14.53
C ALA A 148 -8.20 1.83 -15.75
N MET A 149 -7.02 1.24 -16.02
CA MET A 149 -6.84 0.30 -17.12
C MET A 149 -7.74 -0.93 -16.99
N ASP A 150 -7.93 -1.43 -15.77
CA ASP A 150 -8.82 -2.55 -15.50
C ASP A 150 -10.28 -2.16 -15.68
N TYR A 151 -10.68 -1.02 -15.14
CA TYR A 151 -12.04 -0.51 -15.27
C TYR A 151 -12.46 -0.35 -16.73
N PHE A 152 -11.59 0.21 -17.58
CA PHE A 152 -11.83 0.38 -19.01
C PHE A 152 -11.52 -0.87 -19.85
N GLY A 153 -11.08 -1.96 -19.24
CA GLY A 153 -10.85 -3.24 -19.92
C GLY A 153 -9.63 -3.25 -20.85
N VAL A 154 -8.67 -2.35 -20.66
CA VAL A 154 -7.48 -2.21 -21.52
C VAL A 154 -6.20 -2.82 -20.94
N SER A 155 -6.27 -3.44 -19.77
CA SER A 155 -5.14 -4.15 -19.18
C SER A 155 -5.02 -5.58 -19.73
N GLU A 156 -3.81 -6.15 -19.65
CA GLU A 156 -3.53 -7.52 -20.08
C GLU A 156 -4.43 -8.55 -19.37
N ARG A 157 -4.60 -8.39 -18.04
CA ARG A 157 -5.44 -9.32 -17.27
C ARG A 157 -6.91 -9.25 -17.68
N THR A 158 -7.44 -8.06 -18.00
CA THR A 158 -8.83 -7.94 -18.51
C THR A 158 -8.98 -8.57 -19.88
N ALA A 159 -7.97 -8.47 -20.76
CA ALA A 159 -7.95 -9.14 -22.05
C ALA A 159 -7.93 -10.67 -21.88
N THR A 160 -7.05 -11.16 -21.01
CA THR A 160 -6.94 -12.59 -20.69
C THR A 160 -8.26 -13.16 -20.16
N ASP A 161 -8.92 -12.47 -19.22
CA ASP A 161 -10.19 -12.92 -18.68
C ASP A 161 -11.31 -12.91 -19.73
N ARG A 162 -11.35 -11.92 -20.62
CA ARG A 162 -12.31 -11.93 -21.75
C ARG A 162 -12.10 -13.15 -22.67
N LEU A 163 -10.85 -13.48 -22.99
CA LEU A 163 -10.52 -14.66 -23.80
C LEU A 163 -10.90 -15.97 -23.11
N ASN A 164 -10.83 -16.01 -21.80
CA ASN A 164 -11.19 -17.17 -20.98
C ASN A 164 -12.69 -17.24 -20.65
N GLY A 165 -13.51 -16.37 -21.18
CA GLY A 165 -14.96 -16.33 -20.94
C GLY A 165 -15.38 -15.62 -19.64
N GLY A 166 -14.50 -14.83 -19.03
CA GLY A 166 -14.75 -14.03 -17.85
C GLY A 166 -13.80 -14.28 -16.69
N ALA A 167 -13.86 -13.42 -15.68
CA ALA A 167 -13.10 -13.56 -14.45
C ALA A 167 -13.64 -14.72 -13.59
N LEU A 168 -12.76 -15.51 -13.02
CA LEU A 168 -13.14 -16.67 -12.20
C LEU A 168 -13.44 -16.22 -10.75
N VAL A 169 -14.68 -16.39 -10.32
CA VAL A 169 -15.16 -16.06 -8.98
C VAL A 169 -15.94 -17.24 -8.42
N ASN A 170 -15.57 -17.76 -7.26
CA ASN A 170 -16.22 -18.91 -6.60
C ASN A 170 -16.44 -20.12 -7.55
N GLY A 171 -15.49 -20.36 -8.47
CA GLY A 171 -15.57 -21.45 -9.43
C GLY A 171 -16.45 -21.22 -10.66
N GLN A 172 -17.07 -20.05 -10.79
CA GLN A 172 -17.86 -19.65 -11.96
C GLN A 172 -17.26 -18.47 -12.69
N ARG A 173 -17.60 -18.30 -13.97
CA ARG A 173 -17.12 -17.20 -14.81
C ARG A 173 -18.10 -16.03 -14.77
N ILE A 174 -17.61 -14.87 -14.37
CA ILE A 174 -18.33 -13.60 -14.40
C ILE A 174 -17.82 -12.82 -15.62
N PRO A 175 -18.68 -12.18 -16.41
CA PRO A 175 -18.24 -11.31 -17.50
C PRO A 175 -17.14 -10.36 -17.03
N ALA A 176 -16.02 -10.34 -17.76
CA ALA A 176 -14.83 -9.58 -17.33
C ALA A 176 -15.14 -8.10 -17.09
N GLU A 177 -15.95 -7.49 -17.96
CA GLU A 177 -16.38 -6.10 -17.79
C GLU A 177 -17.07 -5.88 -16.45
N ASN A 178 -18.07 -6.70 -16.12
CA ASN A 178 -18.83 -6.56 -14.88
C ASN A 178 -17.96 -6.75 -13.63
N TYR A 179 -17.04 -7.70 -13.69
CA TYR A 179 -16.10 -7.96 -12.60
C TYR A 179 -15.15 -6.76 -12.39
N TYR A 180 -14.49 -6.32 -13.46
CA TYR A 180 -13.48 -5.26 -13.36
C TYR A 180 -14.08 -3.89 -13.06
N GLN A 181 -15.29 -3.59 -13.52
CA GLN A 181 -16.02 -2.40 -13.12
C GLN A 181 -16.39 -2.43 -11.62
N ALA A 182 -16.73 -3.60 -11.08
CA ALA A 182 -17.05 -3.74 -9.67
C ALA A 182 -15.82 -3.59 -8.76
N ILE A 183 -14.65 -4.12 -9.14
CA ILE A 183 -13.41 -4.01 -8.34
C ILE A 183 -12.63 -2.74 -8.62
N GLY A 184 -12.72 -2.17 -9.81
CA GLY A 184 -12.02 -0.94 -10.20
C GLY A 184 -12.50 0.30 -9.47
N GLY A 185 -13.59 0.14 -8.74
CA GLY A 185 -14.17 1.20 -7.93
C GLY A 185 -14.87 2.27 -8.79
N ASN A 186 -15.95 2.83 -8.28
CA ASN A 186 -16.63 4.00 -8.85
C ASN A 186 -15.80 5.28 -8.62
N GLY A 187 -14.51 5.24 -8.86
CA GLY A 187 -13.62 6.29 -8.43
C GLY A 187 -12.33 6.40 -9.19
N ALA A 188 -12.30 5.82 -10.38
CA ALA A 188 -11.30 6.25 -11.35
C ALA A 188 -11.75 7.54 -11.98
#